data_1006d6c01bd92e6f181bdf2400e4e026
#
_entry.id   1006d6c01bd92e6f181bdf2400e4e026
#
_cell.length_a   1.000
_cell.length_b   1.000
_cell.length_c   1.000
_cell.angle_alpha   90.00
_cell.angle_beta   90.00
_cell.angle_gamma   90.00
#
_symmetry.space_group_name_H-M   'P 1'
#
loop_
_entity.id
_entity.type
_entity.pdbx_description
1 polymer ?
#
loop_
_entity_poly.entity_id
_entity_poly.type
_entity_poly.pdbx_seq_one_letter_code
_entity_poly.pdbx_strand_id
1 'polypeptide(L)'
;MSEALTIEGRKQRARFRAWHRGTREADYMIGGFFDRYHATWSEAELAWFEALLEEDDVDVMAWALKTQPTPTRFQGALIERMQELDYVDIPR
;
A
#
# COMPACT_ATOMS: atom_id res chain seq x y z
N MET A 1 -11.55 -18.47 -19.39
CA MET A 1 -10.71 -18.78 -18.55
C MET A 1 -10.91 -18.09 -17.31
N SER A 2 -10.61 -18.68 -16.38
CA SER A 2 -10.81 -18.12 -15.18
C SER A 2 -9.90 -17.05 -14.96
N GLU A 3 -10.40 -16.10 -14.43
CA GLU A 3 -9.64 -15.06 -14.15
C GLU A 3 -9.46 -14.85 -12.76
N ALA A 4 -9.82 -15.79 -11.95
CA ALA A 4 -9.56 -15.66 -10.54
C ALA A 4 -8.06 -15.65 -10.35
N LEU A 5 -7.53 -14.57 -9.89
CA LEU A 5 -6.11 -14.47 -9.65
C LEU A 5 -5.75 -15.22 -8.38
N THR A 6 -4.63 -15.92 -8.42
CA THR A 6 -4.07 -16.50 -7.20
C THR A 6 -3.57 -15.37 -6.30
N ILE A 7 -3.28 -15.71 -5.06
CA ILE A 7 -2.67 -14.75 -4.14
C ILE A 7 -1.37 -14.21 -4.73
N GLU A 8 -0.56 -15.07 -5.34
CA GLU A 8 0.70 -14.63 -5.96
C GLU A 8 0.44 -13.66 -7.10
N GLY A 9 -0.53 -13.97 -7.97
CA GLY A 9 -0.84 -13.08 -9.08
C GLY A 9 -1.39 -11.75 -8.61
N ARG A 10 -2.22 -11.77 -7.55
CA ARG A 10 -2.74 -10.53 -6.97
C ARG A 10 -1.60 -9.70 -6.37
N LYS A 11 -0.63 -10.34 -5.72
CA LYS A 11 0.52 -9.62 -5.16
C LYS A 11 1.37 -9.00 -6.25
N GLN A 12 1.59 -9.72 -7.37
CA GLN A 12 2.36 -9.16 -8.47
C GLN A 12 1.69 -7.92 -9.04
N ARG A 13 0.38 -7.97 -9.22
CA ARG A 13 -0.37 -6.81 -9.71
C ARG A 13 -0.31 -5.66 -8.72
N ALA A 14 -0.50 -5.95 -7.43
CA ALA A 14 -0.47 -4.91 -6.41
C ALA A 14 0.91 -4.27 -6.34
N ARG A 15 1.97 -5.06 -6.45
CA ARG A 15 3.33 -4.55 -6.43
C ARG A 15 3.57 -3.57 -7.58
N PHE A 16 3.14 -3.95 -8.78
CA PHE A 16 3.31 -3.08 -9.93
C PHE A 16 2.59 -1.76 -9.70
N ARG A 17 1.33 -1.82 -9.25
CA ARG A 17 0.54 -0.61 -9.02
C ARG A 17 1.12 0.23 -7.89
N ALA A 18 1.66 -0.41 -6.86
CA ALA A 18 2.24 0.31 -5.72
C ALA A 18 3.49 1.10 -6.11
N TRP A 19 4.26 0.58 -7.07
CA TRP A 19 5.50 1.21 -7.49
C TRP A 19 5.33 2.15 -8.69
N HIS A 20 4.12 2.28 -9.23
CA HIS A 20 3.87 3.11 -10.40
C HIS A 20 2.74 4.09 -10.12
N ARG A 21 2.94 4.89 -9.06
CA ARG A 21 1.93 5.85 -8.63
C ARG A 21 2.01 7.19 -9.38
N GLY A 22 3.17 7.50 -9.94
CA GLY A 22 3.32 8.73 -10.71
C GLY A 22 4.27 9.73 -10.10
N THR A 23 4.59 9.60 -8.82
CA THR A 23 5.62 10.42 -8.20
C THR A 23 6.57 9.52 -7.45
N ARG A 24 7.81 9.97 -7.31
CA ARG A 24 8.84 9.21 -6.63
C ARG A 24 8.47 8.99 -5.16
N GLU A 25 7.97 10.03 -4.52
CA GLU A 25 7.60 9.93 -3.11
C GLU A 25 6.49 8.91 -2.88
N ALA A 26 5.45 8.95 -3.72
CA ALA A 26 4.36 8.00 -3.58
C ALA A 26 4.81 6.58 -3.89
N ASP A 27 5.66 6.41 -4.93
CA ASP A 27 6.17 5.08 -5.27
C ASP A 27 6.94 4.48 -4.10
N TYR A 28 7.85 5.24 -3.51
CA TYR A 28 8.65 4.71 -2.40
C TYR A 28 7.82 4.52 -1.14
N MET A 29 6.83 5.38 -0.89
CA MET A 29 6.00 5.24 0.29
C MET A 29 5.05 4.05 0.16
N ILE A 30 4.36 3.92 -0.97
CA ILE A 30 3.36 2.87 -1.14
C ILE A 30 4.02 1.56 -1.56
N GLY A 31 4.95 1.62 -2.53
CA GLY A 31 5.67 0.44 -2.97
C GLY A 31 6.57 -0.12 -1.90
N GLY A 32 7.26 0.75 -1.15
CA GLY A 32 8.13 0.31 -0.07
C GLY A 32 7.35 -0.39 1.03
N PHE A 33 6.15 0.11 1.36
CA PHE A 33 5.29 -0.54 2.33
C PHE A 33 4.92 -1.94 1.87
N PHE A 34 4.55 -2.08 0.60
CA PHE A 34 4.22 -3.39 0.06
C PHE A 34 5.42 -4.34 0.19
N ASP A 35 6.58 -3.90 -0.27
CA ASP A 35 7.77 -4.76 -0.26
C ASP A 35 8.12 -5.22 1.14
N ARG A 36 7.95 -4.32 2.14
CA ARG A 36 8.32 -4.66 3.50
C ARG A 36 7.38 -5.66 4.14
N TYR A 37 6.09 -5.57 3.88
CA TYR A 37 5.11 -6.29 4.69
C TYR A 37 4.31 -7.36 3.97
N HIS A 38 4.29 -7.39 2.62
CA HIS A 38 3.36 -8.28 1.89
C HIS A 38 3.56 -9.77 2.19
N ALA A 39 4.78 -10.16 2.53
CA ALA A 39 5.08 -11.59 2.66
C ALA A 39 4.25 -12.26 3.76
N THR A 40 3.87 -11.49 4.79
CA THR A 40 3.10 -12.04 5.91
C THR A 40 1.61 -11.74 5.82
N TRP A 41 1.14 -11.13 4.72
CA TRP A 41 -0.26 -10.74 4.63
C TRP A 41 -1.17 -11.92 4.38
N SER A 42 -2.29 -11.93 5.10
CA SER A 42 -3.42 -12.79 4.77
C SER A 42 -4.13 -12.24 3.54
N GLU A 43 -5.08 -13.01 3.03
CA GLU A 43 -5.88 -12.54 1.91
C GLU A 43 -6.64 -11.26 2.28
N ALA A 44 -7.14 -11.16 3.50
CA ALA A 44 -7.86 -9.97 3.93
C ALA A 44 -6.95 -8.76 3.97
N GLU A 45 -5.69 -8.93 4.41
CA GLU A 45 -4.75 -7.84 4.44
C GLU A 45 -4.34 -7.40 3.04
N LEU A 46 -4.17 -8.35 2.13
CA LEU A 46 -3.91 -8.02 0.73
C LEU A 46 -5.09 -7.25 0.14
N ALA A 47 -6.32 -7.67 0.44
CA ALA A 47 -7.50 -6.97 -0.05
C ALA A 47 -7.56 -5.54 0.48
N TRP A 48 -7.17 -5.32 1.73
CA TRP A 48 -7.07 -3.97 2.30
C TRP A 48 -6.12 -3.11 1.46
N PHE A 49 -4.96 -3.67 1.14
CA PHE A 49 -3.97 -2.93 0.36
C PHE A 49 -4.46 -2.67 -1.06
N GLU A 50 -5.13 -3.65 -1.67
CA GLU A 50 -5.70 -3.46 -3.00
C GLU A 50 -6.72 -2.33 -3.00
N ALA A 51 -7.53 -2.24 -1.96
CA ALA A 51 -8.49 -1.15 -1.83
C ALA A 51 -7.78 0.20 -1.66
N LEU A 52 -6.69 0.21 -0.90
CA LEU A 52 -5.90 1.43 -0.72
C LEU A 52 -5.33 1.92 -2.05
N LEU A 53 -4.93 1.00 -2.93
CA LEU A 53 -4.37 1.38 -4.23
C LEU A 53 -5.38 2.09 -5.13
N GLU A 54 -6.69 1.97 -4.83
CA GLU A 54 -7.71 2.67 -5.59
C GLU A 54 -7.88 4.12 -5.16
N GLU A 55 -7.27 4.53 -4.06
CA GLU A 55 -7.39 5.89 -3.56
C GLU A 55 -6.34 6.80 -4.20
N ASP A 56 -6.59 8.10 -4.17
CA ASP A 56 -5.63 9.06 -4.71
C ASP A 56 -4.37 9.10 -3.86
N ASP A 57 -3.23 9.26 -4.51
CA ASP A 57 -1.94 9.29 -3.82
C ASP A 57 -1.88 10.40 -2.78
N VAL A 58 -2.46 11.55 -3.09
CA VAL A 58 -2.45 12.68 -2.16
C VAL A 58 -3.15 12.29 -0.86
N ASP A 59 -4.26 11.56 -0.96
CA ASP A 59 -4.99 11.13 0.22
C ASP A 59 -4.23 10.07 0.99
N VAL A 60 -3.71 9.06 0.29
CA VAL A 60 -2.96 7.98 0.96
C VAL A 60 -1.75 8.55 1.68
N MET A 61 -1.02 9.45 1.03
CA MET A 61 0.15 10.06 1.64
C MET A 61 -0.24 10.92 2.85
N ALA A 62 -1.36 11.63 2.77
CA ALA A 62 -1.82 12.43 3.89
C ALA A 62 -2.17 11.55 5.10
N TRP A 63 -2.75 10.38 4.85
CA TRP A 63 -3.03 9.44 5.95
C TRP A 63 -1.75 8.88 6.53
N ALA A 64 -0.80 8.50 5.69
CA ALA A 64 0.48 7.96 6.15
C ALA A 64 1.27 8.99 6.94
N LEU A 65 1.23 10.25 6.52
CA LEU A 65 1.94 11.33 7.20
C LEU A 65 1.14 11.92 8.36
N LYS A 66 -0.09 11.46 8.54
CA LYS A 66 -0.99 11.91 9.61
C LYS A 66 -1.37 13.39 9.48
N THR A 67 -1.35 13.92 8.26
CA THR A 67 -1.79 15.29 8.04
C THR A 67 -3.30 15.35 7.81
N GLN A 68 -3.93 14.20 7.56
CA GLN A 68 -5.37 14.04 7.48
C GLN A 68 -5.76 12.76 8.19
N PRO A 69 -6.94 12.72 8.82
CA PRO A 69 -7.36 11.51 9.53
C PRO A 69 -7.65 10.37 8.54
N THR A 70 -7.24 9.16 8.91
CA THR A 70 -7.50 7.98 8.10
C THR A 70 -8.98 7.64 8.14
N PRO A 71 -9.62 7.41 6.99
CA PRO A 71 -11.02 6.97 6.98
C PRO A 71 -11.21 5.67 7.76
N THR A 72 -12.38 5.51 8.35
CA THR A 72 -12.68 4.35 9.18
C THR A 72 -12.38 3.03 8.45
N ARG A 73 -12.69 2.96 7.15
CA ARG A 73 -12.50 1.72 6.40
C ARG A 73 -11.04 1.31 6.26
N PHE A 74 -10.10 2.23 6.48
CA PHE A 74 -8.69 1.92 6.40
C PHE A 74 -8.00 1.91 7.75
N GLN A 75 -8.70 2.20 8.83
CA GLN A 75 -8.10 2.20 10.16
C GLN A 75 -7.73 0.78 10.59
N GLY A 76 -6.67 0.64 11.36
CA GLY A 76 -6.23 -0.63 11.89
C GLY A 76 -4.73 -0.77 11.86
N ALA A 77 -4.26 -1.99 12.05
CA ALA A 77 -2.84 -2.25 12.20
C ALA A 77 -2.03 -1.91 10.95
N LEU A 78 -2.60 -2.11 9.76
CA LEU A 78 -1.82 -1.86 8.55
C LEU A 78 -1.53 -0.39 8.32
N ILE A 79 -2.53 0.49 8.52
CA ILE A 79 -2.26 1.91 8.34
C ILE A 79 -1.31 2.40 9.43
N GLU A 80 -1.40 1.84 10.63
CA GLU A 80 -0.48 2.22 11.70
C GLU A 80 0.97 1.89 11.34
N ARG A 81 1.20 0.75 10.69
CA ARG A 81 2.53 0.41 10.22
C ARG A 81 2.99 1.34 9.12
N MET A 82 2.09 1.69 8.20
CA MET A 82 2.43 2.64 7.15
C MET A 82 2.83 3.99 7.74
N GLN A 83 2.17 4.40 8.81
CA GLN A 83 2.45 5.68 9.47
C GLN A 83 3.81 5.72 10.17
N GLU A 84 4.43 4.57 10.41
CA GLU A 84 5.77 4.54 11.00
C GLU A 84 6.84 5.03 10.04
N LEU A 85 6.62 4.87 8.74
CA LEU A 85 7.49 5.37 7.68
C LEU A 85 8.92 4.82 7.70
N ASP A 86 9.18 3.79 8.50
CA ASP A 86 10.53 3.23 8.63
C ASP A 86 10.94 2.36 7.45
N TYR A 87 9.99 2.07 6.57
CA TYR A 87 10.24 1.26 5.37
C TYR A 87 10.55 2.15 4.16
N VAL A 88 10.44 3.47 4.28
CA VAL A 88 10.65 4.38 3.15
C VAL A 88 12.14 4.61 2.98
N ASP A 89 12.66 4.30 1.78
CA ASP A 89 14.09 4.39 1.52
C ASP A 89 14.28 5.06 0.17
N ILE A 90 14.17 6.36 0.14
CA ILE A 90 14.30 7.13 -1.09
C ILE A 90 15.77 7.43 -1.34
N PRO A 91 16.34 6.96 -2.47
CA PRO A 91 17.74 7.24 -2.78
C PRO A 91 18.00 8.74 -2.90
N ARG A 92 19.14 9.17 -2.46
CA ARG A 92 19.54 10.56 -2.52
C ARG A 92 20.48 10.82 -3.66
#